data_47c48b96b74a11a157126673d637f0ec
#
_entry.id   47c48b96b74a11a157126673d637f0ec
#
_cell.length_a   1.000
_cell.length_b   1.000
_cell.length_c   1.000
_cell.angle_alpha   90.00
_cell.angle_beta   90.00
_cell.angle_gamma   90.00
#
_symmetry.space_group_name_H-M   'P 1'
#
loop_
_entity.id
_entity.type
_entity.pdbx_description
1 polymer ?
#
loop_
_entity_poly.entity_id
_entity_poly.type
_entity_poly.pdbx_seq_one_letter_code
_entity_poly.pdbx_strand_id
1 'polypeptide(L)'
;MIFLITGGAGFIGSAVIRHIIDNTNHGVINIDKLTYAGNLESLLSVKGNSRYSFQQVDICDASEIRRVFDEHYPDVIMHLAAESHVDRSIDGPGEFIQTNIVGTYVLLEEAKSYWSSL
;
A
#
# COMPACT_ATOMS: atom_id res chain seq x y z
N MET A 1 -15.67 6.68 1.77
CA MET A 1 -14.40 6.52 2.51
C MET A 1 -13.22 6.46 1.56
N ILE A 2 -12.06 6.82 2.05
CA ILE A 2 -10.80 6.70 1.31
C ILE A 2 -9.99 5.59 1.94
N PHE A 3 -9.66 4.57 1.14
CA PHE A 3 -8.86 3.42 1.57
C PHE A 3 -7.42 3.62 1.12
N LEU A 4 -6.49 3.55 2.05
CA LEU A 4 -5.07 3.47 1.73
C LEU A 4 -4.69 2.00 1.72
N ILE A 5 -4.26 1.50 0.57
CA ILE A 5 -3.93 0.09 0.38
C ILE A 5 -2.44 -0.02 0.09
N THR A 6 -1.71 -0.72 0.95
CA THR A 6 -0.31 -1.02 0.70
C THR A 6 -0.22 -2.33 -0.07
N GLY A 7 0.74 -2.42 -0.98
CA GLY A 7 0.89 -3.62 -1.80
C GLY A 7 -0.20 -3.79 -2.85
N GLY A 8 -0.79 -2.68 -3.29
CA GLY A 8 -1.90 -2.71 -4.23
C GLY A 8 -1.55 -3.18 -5.64
N ALA A 9 -0.26 -3.23 -5.99
CA ALA A 9 0.17 -3.75 -7.29
C ALA A 9 0.35 -5.28 -7.27
N GLY A 10 0.25 -5.92 -6.10
CA GLY A 10 0.34 -7.37 -5.98
C GLY A 10 -0.95 -8.06 -6.39
N PHE A 11 -0.92 -9.40 -6.36
CA PHE A 11 -2.06 -10.21 -6.80
C PHE A 11 -3.33 -9.93 -6.00
N ILE A 12 -3.24 -10.02 -4.68
CA ILE A 12 -4.40 -9.81 -3.81
C ILE A 12 -4.78 -8.34 -3.76
N GLY A 13 -3.77 -7.46 -3.59
CA GLY A 13 -4.02 -6.02 -3.49
C GLY A 13 -4.69 -5.44 -4.72
N SER A 14 -4.26 -5.85 -5.92
CA SER A 14 -4.88 -5.37 -7.16
C SER A 14 -6.34 -5.83 -7.30
N ALA A 15 -6.64 -7.06 -6.87
CA ALA A 15 -8.01 -7.56 -6.89
C ALA A 15 -8.91 -6.76 -5.93
N VAL A 16 -8.40 -6.43 -4.75
CA VAL A 16 -9.12 -5.61 -3.78
C VAL A 16 -9.39 -4.22 -4.34
N ILE A 17 -8.39 -3.59 -4.95
CA ILE A 17 -8.54 -2.25 -5.54
C ILE A 17 -9.60 -2.26 -6.65
N ARG A 18 -9.52 -3.23 -7.57
CA ARG A 18 -10.52 -3.32 -8.64
C ARG A 18 -11.93 -3.48 -8.08
N HIS A 19 -12.07 -4.32 -7.05
CA HIS A 19 -13.36 -4.52 -6.40
C HIS A 19 -13.92 -3.23 -5.82
N ILE A 20 -13.10 -2.48 -5.09
CA ILE A 20 -13.54 -1.22 -4.45
C ILE A 20 -13.95 -0.20 -5.51
N ILE A 21 -13.15 -0.02 -6.55
CA ILE A 21 -13.42 0.97 -7.57
C ILE A 21 -14.65 0.59 -8.40
N ASP A 22 -14.78 -0.68 -8.77
CA ASP A 22 -15.86 -1.13 -9.67
C ASP A 22 -17.20 -1.30 -8.95
N ASN A 23 -17.20 -1.60 -7.66
CA ASN A 23 -18.42 -1.98 -6.94
C ASN A 23 -18.80 -1.04 -5.80
N THR A 24 -18.03 -0.01 -5.54
CA THR A 24 -18.33 0.97 -4.48
C THR A 24 -18.05 2.38 -4.97
N ASN A 25 -18.44 3.38 -4.16
CA ASN A 25 -18.11 4.77 -4.41
C ASN A 25 -16.91 5.26 -3.61
N HIS A 26 -16.18 4.35 -2.97
CA HIS A 26 -15.02 4.69 -2.16
C HIS A 26 -13.81 5.03 -3.03
N GLY A 27 -12.90 5.82 -2.46
CA GLY A 27 -11.62 6.14 -3.09
C GLY A 27 -10.52 5.19 -2.62
N VAL A 28 -9.48 5.07 -3.44
CA VAL A 28 -8.33 4.22 -3.14
C VAL A 28 -7.04 5.00 -3.41
N ILE A 29 -6.14 4.95 -2.43
CA ILE A 29 -4.76 5.39 -2.58
C ILE A 29 -3.91 4.13 -2.53
N ASN A 30 -3.30 3.77 -3.65
CA ASN A 30 -2.46 2.59 -3.75
C ASN A 30 -1.00 2.97 -3.45
N ILE A 31 -0.42 2.37 -2.42
CA ILE A 31 1.00 2.53 -2.11
C ILE A 31 1.70 1.22 -2.44
N ASP A 32 2.69 1.27 -3.32
CA ASP A 32 3.47 0.09 -3.67
C ASP A 32 4.89 0.52 -4.05
N LYS A 33 5.86 -0.23 -3.59
CA LYS A 33 7.26 -0.03 -3.91
C LYS A 33 7.59 -0.52 -5.32
N LEU A 34 6.74 -1.36 -5.91
CA LEU A 34 6.92 -2.00 -7.20
C LEU A 34 8.16 -2.89 -7.24
N THR A 35 8.22 -3.83 -6.32
CA THR A 35 9.27 -4.86 -6.31
C THR A 35 8.91 -5.98 -7.30
N TYR A 36 9.66 -7.08 -7.25
CA TYR A 36 9.47 -8.22 -8.13
C TYR A 36 8.04 -8.80 -8.16
N ALA A 37 7.29 -8.65 -7.06
CA ALA A 37 5.94 -9.21 -6.96
C ALA A 37 4.85 -8.28 -7.48
N GLY A 38 5.17 -7.01 -7.78
CA GLY A 38 4.19 -6.01 -8.14
C GLY A 38 4.41 -5.45 -9.54
N ASN A 39 3.32 -5.22 -10.25
CA ASN A 39 3.31 -4.45 -11.48
C ASN A 39 1.94 -3.75 -11.61
N LEU A 40 1.88 -2.71 -12.42
CA LEU A 40 0.67 -1.91 -12.57
C LEU A 40 -0.27 -2.43 -13.68
N GLU A 41 0.09 -3.49 -14.39
CA GLU A 41 -0.75 -4.03 -15.46
C GLU A 41 -2.10 -4.51 -14.95
N SER A 42 -2.13 -5.06 -13.75
CA SER A 42 -3.37 -5.54 -13.13
C SER A 42 -4.33 -4.41 -12.77
N LEU A 43 -3.87 -3.15 -12.83
CA LEU A 43 -4.64 -1.97 -12.44
C LEU A 43 -4.96 -1.05 -13.61
N LEU A 44 -4.70 -1.49 -14.85
CA LEU A 44 -4.99 -0.67 -16.04
C LEU A 44 -6.46 -0.29 -16.15
N SER A 45 -7.36 -1.16 -15.71
CA SER A 45 -8.80 -0.89 -15.77
C SER A 45 -9.25 0.25 -14.84
N VAL A 46 -8.47 0.54 -13.80
CA VAL A 46 -8.82 1.60 -12.82
C VAL A 46 -7.93 2.83 -12.93
N LYS A 47 -6.89 2.77 -13.73
CA LYS A 47 -5.86 3.81 -13.81
C LYS A 47 -6.41 5.21 -14.06
N GLY A 48 -7.44 5.35 -14.88
CA GLY A 48 -8.04 6.64 -15.23
C GLY A 48 -9.18 7.07 -14.33
N ASN A 49 -9.51 6.28 -13.31
CA ASN A 49 -10.63 6.60 -12.41
C ASN A 49 -10.24 7.72 -11.45
N SER A 50 -11.11 8.74 -11.32
CA SER A 50 -10.84 9.91 -10.46
C SER A 50 -10.73 9.55 -8.97
N ARG A 51 -11.27 8.40 -8.55
CA ARG A 51 -11.23 7.92 -7.17
C ARG A 51 -10.01 7.05 -6.87
N TYR A 52 -9.16 6.82 -7.86
CA TYR A 52 -7.95 6.00 -7.73
C TYR A 52 -6.70 6.86 -7.90
N SER A 53 -5.72 6.70 -7.00
CA SER A 53 -4.40 7.29 -7.17
C SER A 53 -3.32 6.29 -6.77
N PHE A 54 -2.15 6.40 -7.40
CA PHE A 54 -1.00 5.55 -7.13
C PHE A 54 0.16 6.39 -6.61
N GLN A 55 0.81 5.89 -5.56
CA GLN A 55 2.04 6.47 -4.99
C GLN A 55 3.09 5.38 -4.90
N GLN A 56 4.20 5.54 -5.63
CA GLN A 56 5.32 4.61 -5.52
C GLN A 56 6.11 4.95 -4.26
N VAL A 57 5.82 4.25 -3.18
CA VAL A 57 6.37 4.53 -1.85
C VAL A 57 6.75 3.23 -1.18
N ASP A 58 7.91 3.25 -0.50
CA ASP A 58 8.33 2.18 0.38
C ASP A 58 7.71 2.40 1.76
N ILE A 59 6.99 1.41 2.29
CA ILE A 59 6.36 1.52 3.61
C ILE A 59 7.37 1.74 4.73
N CYS A 60 8.65 1.43 4.50
CA CYS A 60 9.72 1.71 5.46
C CYS A 60 10.14 3.19 5.49
N ASP A 61 9.67 3.99 4.56
CA ASP A 61 9.99 5.42 4.50
C ASP A 61 8.93 6.22 5.24
N ALA A 62 9.19 6.50 6.52
CA ALA A 62 8.25 7.18 7.39
C ALA A 62 7.82 8.56 6.86
N SER A 63 8.76 9.33 6.30
CA SER A 63 8.46 10.67 5.81
C SER A 63 7.52 10.63 4.61
N GLU A 64 7.68 9.65 3.72
CA GLU A 64 6.80 9.48 2.57
C GLU A 64 5.41 9.00 2.99
N ILE A 65 5.32 8.10 3.96
CA ILE A 65 4.03 7.65 4.52
C ILE A 65 3.29 8.85 5.15
N ARG A 66 4.02 9.66 5.92
CA ARG A 66 3.43 10.86 6.52
C ARG A 66 2.90 11.83 5.47
N ARG A 67 3.69 12.04 4.40
CA ARG A 67 3.27 12.90 3.29
C ARG A 67 1.97 12.40 2.67
N VAL A 68 1.85 11.11 2.43
CA VAL A 68 0.64 10.51 1.84
C VAL A 68 -0.56 10.72 2.76
N PHE A 69 -0.40 10.50 4.06
CA PHE A 69 -1.49 10.74 5.02
C PHE A 69 -1.94 12.21 5.00
N ASP A 70 -0.97 13.13 4.98
CA ASP A 70 -1.27 14.56 5.02
C ASP A 70 -1.91 15.08 3.73
N GLU A 71 -1.60 14.46 2.60
CA GLU A 71 -2.16 14.88 1.31
C GLU A 71 -3.53 14.26 1.02
N HIS A 72 -3.77 13.03 1.46
CA HIS A 72 -4.92 12.24 1.03
C HIS A 72 -5.97 11.96 2.09
N TYR A 73 -5.64 12.12 3.36
CA TYR A 73 -6.57 11.93 4.48
C TYR A 73 -7.33 10.60 4.44
N PRO A 74 -6.64 9.46 4.47
CA PRO A 74 -7.33 8.16 4.40
C PRO A 74 -8.18 7.89 5.65
N ASP A 75 -9.25 7.14 5.45
CA ASP A 75 -10.15 6.71 6.52
C ASP A 75 -9.84 5.30 6.99
N VAL A 76 -9.31 4.47 6.11
CA VAL A 76 -9.04 3.05 6.38
C VAL A 76 -7.70 2.67 5.77
N ILE A 77 -6.94 1.85 6.46
CA ILE A 77 -5.71 1.27 5.93
C ILE A 77 -5.90 -0.24 5.78
N MET A 78 -5.58 -0.75 4.58
CA MET A 78 -5.46 -2.19 4.34
C MET A 78 -4.01 -2.49 3.99
N HIS A 79 -3.32 -3.16 4.89
CA HIS A 79 -1.88 -3.41 4.75
C HIS A 79 -1.65 -4.77 4.10
N LEU A 80 -1.41 -4.78 2.80
CA LEU A 80 -1.19 -5.99 2.01
C LEU A 80 0.23 -6.08 1.44
N ALA A 81 1.08 -5.08 1.72
CA ALA A 81 2.47 -5.10 1.29
C ALA A 81 3.27 -6.08 2.16
N ALA A 82 3.91 -7.04 1.51
CA ALA A 82 4.75 -8.02 2.19
C ALA A 82 5.65 -8.72 1.18
N GLU A 83 6.81 -9.18 1.66
CA GLU A 83 7.63 -10.11 0.90
C GLU A 83 7.06 -11.51 1.13
N SER A 84 6.66 -12.19 0.05
CA SER A 84 5.95 -13.47 0.15
C SER A 84 6.61 -14.63 -0.60
N HIS A 85 7.69 -14.39 -1.33
CA HIS A 85 8.40 -15.44 -2.06
C HIS A 85 9.35 -16.19 -1.14
N VAL A 86 9.07 -17.46 -0.89
CA VAL A 86 9.83 -18.30 0.05
C VAL A 86 11.31 -18.40 -0.35
N ASP A 87 11.60 -18.59 -1.62
CA ASP A 87 12.98 -18.68 -2.10
C ASP A 87 13.77 -17.42 -1.78
N ARG A 88 13.16 -16.24 -1.90
CA ARG A 88 13.80 -14.98 -1.55
C ARG A 88 14.00 -14.83 -0.04
N SER A 89 13.12 -15.42 0.79
CA SER A 89 13.30 -15.38 2.24
C SER A 89 14.48 -16.19 2.69
N ILE A 90 14.83 -17.25 1.95
CA ILE A 90 15.98 -18.09 2.23
C ILE A 90 17.28 -17.38 1.82
N ASP A 91 17.31 -16.80 0.63
CA ASP A 91 18.50 -16.16 0.06
C ASP A 91 18.72 -14.75 0.60
N GLY A 92 17.65 -14.03 0.96
CA GLY A 92 17.70 -12.64 1.45
C GLY A 92 16.72 -12.40 2.59
N PRO A 93 16.94 -13.04 3.76
CA PRO A 93 16.00 -12.88 4.90
C PRO A 93 15.91 -11.44 5.39
N GLY A 94 16.94 -10.61 5.17
CA GLY A 94 16.91 -9.21 5.55
C GLY A 94 15.78 -8.42 4.87
N GLU A 95 15.50 -8.71 3.60
CA GLU A 95 14.40 -8.05 2.88
C GLU A 95 13.04 -8.44 3.48
N PHE A 96 12.87 -9.70 3.88
CA PHE A 96 11.67 -10.15 4.57
C PHE A 96 11.46 -9.42 5.88
N ILE A 97 12.52 -9.29 6.69
CA ILE A 97 12.45 -8.59 7.97
C ILE A 97 12.18 -7.11 7.74
N GLN A 98 12.87 -6.48 6.79
CA GLN A 98 12.71 -5.06 6.51
C GLN A 98 11.27 -4.76 6.07
N THR A 99 10.73 -5.50 5.13
CA THR A 99 9.39 -5.24 4.63
C THR A 99 8.30 -5.70 5.61
N ASN A 100 8.38 -6.94 6.10
CA ASN A 100 7.28 -7.52 6.86
C ASN A 100 7.23 -7.07 8.31
N ILE A 101 8.37 -6.72 8.89
CA ILE A 101 8.44 -6.30 10.30
C ILE A 101 8.66 -4.81 10.41
N VAL A 102 9.76 -4.29 9.87
CA VAL A 102 10.10 -2.86 10.00
C VAL A 102 9.08 -2.00 9.26
N GLY A 103 8.71 -2.38 8.03
CA GLY A 103 7.71 -1.65 7.26
C GLY A 103 6.37 -1.59 7.95
N THR A 104 5.92 -2.69 8.53
CA THR A 104 4.66 -2.74 9.29
C THR A 104 4.73 -1.84 10.52
N TYR A 105 5.86 -1.86 11.23
CA TYR A 105 6.08 -0.99 12.38
C TYR A 105 6.00 0.48 11.98
N VAL A 106 6.70 0.88 10.92
CA VAL A 106 6.69 2.27 10.44
C VAL A 106 5.27 2.70 10.07
N LEU A 107 4.54 1.86 9.35
CA LEU A 107 3.17 2.17 8.94
C LEU A 107 2.26 2.36 10.15
N LEU A 108 2.37 1.49 11.15
CA LEU A 108 1.56 1.60 12.37
C LEU A 108 1.89 2.85 13.17
N GLU A 109 3.17 3.21 13.30
CA GLU A 109 3.58 4.41 14.01
C GLU A 109 3.06 5.68 13.32
N GLU A 110 3.17 5.75 12.00
CA GLU A 110 2.66 6.90 11.26
C GLU A 110 1.13 6.96 11.27
N ALA A 111 0.46 5.82 11.20
CA ALA A 111 -1.00 5.76 11.33
C ALA A 111 -1.46 6.24 12.70
N LYS A 112 -0.80 5.79 13.75
CA LYS A 112 -1.11 6.24 15.13
C LYS A 112 -0.96 7.74 15.27
N SER A 113 0.14 8.29 14.75
CA SER A 113 0.40 9.73 14.78
C SER A 113 -0.68 10.50 14.01
N TYR A 114 -1.05 10.01 12.84
CA TYR A 114 -2.07 10.64 12.00
C TYR A 114 -3.42 10.69 12.71
N TRP A 115 -3.91 9.55 13.20
CA TRP A 115 -5.23 9.52 13.85
C TRP A 115 -5.24 10.28 15.17
N SER A 116 -4.13 10.35 15.88
CA SER A 116 -4.04 11.12 17.12
C SER A 116 -4.09 12.63 16.89
N SER A 117 -3.76 13.09 15.69
CA SER A 117 -3.76 14.51 15.33
C SER A 117 -5.08 15.01 14.76
N LEU A 118 -6.04 14.13 14.49
CA LEU A 118 -7.32 14.50 13.91
C LEU A 118 -8.25 15.22 14.89
#